data_b0a1aab1e6232d5dfee2bda98703a2b6
#
_entry.id   b0a1aab1e6232d5dfee2bda98703a2b6
#
_cell.length_a   1.000
_cell.length_b   1.000
_cell.length_c   1.000
_cell.angle_alpha   90.00
_cell.angle_beta   90.00
_cell.angle_gamma   90.00
#
_symmetry.space_group_name_H-M   'P 1'
#
loop_
_entity.id
_entity.type
_entity.pdbx_description
1 polymer ?
#
loop_
_entity_poly.entity_id
_entity_poly.type
_entity_poly.pdbx_seq_one_letter_code
_entity_poly.pdbx_strand_id
1 'polypeptide(L)'
;MADKIEKPPAEKPPRPKKAWNEKVDGASGRRAVRESILFETAARMFNSYGFHGTSMSQLTQELGLTKGALYYYVEDKSDLLYKLHIKSAEATRRAYEAGVAEGRTGYERVHGIVRHYVAAVTAYPTETFILVEKDVLNPEQTADIVKRRKQLELDLRGQIKKGIDDGSIVPCDPKLATFILVGAMAWVSKWFEPDRDWTPDQIADAMADMLMRSIAATPSDVLISDVAKA
;
A
#
# COMPACT_ATOMS: atom_id res chain seq x y z
N MET A 1 -19.30 31.13 21.27
CA MET A 1 -19.84 30.88 19.91
C MET A 1 -18.71 30.24 19.13
N ALA A 2 -18.76 28.93 18.94
CA ALA A 2 -17.75 28.18 18.19
C ALA A 2 -18.26 28.01 16.76
N ASP A 3 -17.58 28.64 15.82
CA ASP A 3 -17.84 28.52 14.39
C ASP A 3 -17.66 27.06 13.95
N LYS A 4 -18.73 26.44 13.48
CA LYS A 4 -18.69 25.15 12.80
C LYS A 4 -18.07 25.38 11.42
N ILE A 5 -16.83 24.99 11.25
CA ILE A 5 -16.21 24.88 9.93
C ILE A 5 -16.90 23.71 9.21
N GLU A 6 -17.88 24.01 8.37
CA GLU A 6 -18.45 23.05 7.42
C GLU A 6 -17.38 22.66 6.41
N LYS A 7 -17.03 21.37 6.41
CA LYS A 7 -16.16 20.79 5.39
C LYS A 7 -16.91 20.87 4.04
N PRO A 8 -16.29 21.41 2.98
CA PRO A 8 -16.90 21.38 1.65
C PRO A 8 -17.15 19.94 1.20
N PRO A 9 -18.25 19.68 0.45
CA PRO A 9 -18.55 18.35 -0.05
C PRO A 9 -17.42 17.87 -0.95
N ALA A 10 -16.93 16.67 -0.67
CA ALA A 10 -15.87 16.04 -1.46
C ALA A 10 -16.30 15.94 -2.93
N GLU A 11 -15.53 16.53 -3.81
CA GLU A 11 -15.74 16.47 -5.26
C GLU A 11 -15.68 15.00 -5.71
N LYS A 12 -16.69 14.56 -6.46
CA LYS A 12 -16.77 13.18 -6.93
C LYS A 12 -15.60 12.88 -7.87
N PRO A 13 -14.72 11.91 -7.56
CA PRO A 13 -13.65 11.55 -8.47
C PRO A 13 -14.20 11.06 -9.82
N PRO A 14 -13.45 11.27 -10.92
CA PRO A 14 -13.91 10.92 -12.27
C PRO A 14 -14.18 9.42 -12.40
N ARG A 15 -15.26 9.07 -13.08
CA ARG A 15 -15.78 7.70 -13.21
C ARG A 15 -14.95 6.86 -14.16
N PRO A 16 -14.41 5.70 -13.79
CA PRO A 16 -13.77 4.78 -14.71
C PRO A 16 -14.80 3.93 -15.48
N LYS A 17 -15.60 4.54 -16.35
CA LYS A 17 -16.63 3.84 -17.12
C LYS A 17 -16.11 2.99 -18.29
N LYS A 18 -14.83 3.11 -18.68
CA LYS A 18 -14.28 2.43 -19.88
C LYS A 18 -13.55 1.12 -19.61
N ALA A 19 -12.94 0.94 -18.46
CA ALA A 19 -12.00 -0.17 -18.22
C ALA A 19 -12.65 -1.56 -18.12
N TRP A 20 -13.87 -1.67 -17.57
CA TRP A 20 -14.54 -2.98 -17.39
C TRP A 20 -14.84 -3.72 -18.70
N ASN A 21 -15.05 -2.98 -19.80
CA ASN A 21 -15.39 -3.51 -21.12
C ASN A 21 -14.20 -3.54 -22.09
N GLU A 22 -12.97 -3.27 -21.63
CA GLU A 22 -11.79 -3.38 -22.48
C GLU A 22 -11.61 -4.81 -23.01
N LYS A 23 -11.31 -4.89 -24.32
CA LYS A 23 -11.02 -6.16 -24.99
C LYS A 23 -9.63 -6.64 -24.58
N VAL A 24 -9.60 -7.60 -23.69
CA VAL A 24 -8.38 -8.35 -23.34
C VAL A 24 -8.50 -9.75 -23.93
N ASP A 25 -7.45 -10.25 -24.57
CA ASP A 25 -7.44 -11.58 -25.18
C ASP A 25 -7.48 -12.69 -24.12
N GLY A 26 -8.36 -13.65 -24.34
CA GLY A 26 -8.54 -14.81 -23.49
C GLY A 26 -9.49 -14.61 -22.28
N ALA A 27 -10.15 -15.70 -21.86
CA ALA A 27 -11.11 -15.67 -20.74
C ALA A 27 -10.43 -15.39 -19.38
N SER A 28 -9.24 -15.94 -19.16
CA SER A 28 -8.46 -15.73 -17.93
C SER A 28 -7.92 -14.30 -17.82
N GLY A 29 -7.45 -13.70 -18.92
CA GLY A 29 -7.00 -12.31 -18.95
C GLY A 29 -8.12 -11.32 -18.63
N ARG A 30 -9.30 -11.52 -19.23
CA ARG A 30 -10.50 -10.71 -18.93
C ARG A 30 -10.92 -10.81 -17.46
N ARG A 31 -10.82 -11.99 -16.86
CA ARG A 31 -11.14 -12.18 -15.44
C ARG A 31 -10.17 -11.40 -14.55
N ALA A 32 -8.87 -11.50 -14.79
CA ALA A 32 -7.84 -10.83 -14.01
C ALA A 32 -7.99 -9.29 -14.07
N VAL A 33 -8.21 -8.72 -15.26
CA VAL A 33 -8.44 -7.28 -15.44
C VAL A 33 -9.69 -6.81 -14.69
N ARG A 34 -10.80 -7.55 -14.81
CA ARG A 34 -12.03 -7.22 -14.11
C ARG A 34 -11.89 -7.30 -12.59
N GLU A 35 -11.17 -8.29 -12.13
CA GLU A 35 -10.87 -8.46 -10.71
C GLU A 35 -10.00 -7.29 -10.19
N SER A 36 -8.98 -6.85 -10.95
CA SER A 36 -8.18 -5.67 -10.61
C SER A 36 -9.04 -4.42 -10.47
N ILE A 37 -9.88 -4.13 -11.48
CA ILE A 37 -10.78 -2.97 -11.48
C ILE A 37 -11.76 -3.01 -10.28
N LEU A 38 -12.29 -4.20 -9.95
CA LEU A 38 -13.15 -4.36 -8.79
C LEU A 38 -12.42 -3.99 -7.49
N PHE A 39 -11.24 -4.57 -7.27
CA PHE A 39 -10.47 -4.33 -6.06
C PHE A 39 -9.97 -2.88 -5.97
N GLU A 40 -9.54 -2.29 -7.08
CA GLU A 40 -9.18 -0.87 -7.15
C GLU A 40 -10.33 0.03 -6.74
N THR A 41 -11.49 -0.18 -7.34
CA THR A 41 -12.69 0.61 -7.02
C THR A 41 -13.11 0.43 -5.55
N ALA A 42 -13.09 -0.80 -5.06
CA ALA A 42 -13.45 -1.11 -3.69
C ALA A 42 -12.46 -0.47 -2.68
N ALA A 43 -11.16 -0.58 -2.91
CA ALA A 43 -10.14 0.02 -2.05
C ALA A 43 -10.29 1.55 -2.01
N ARG A 44 -10.48 2.20 -3.18
CA ARG A 44 -10.71 3.64 -3.26
C ARG A 44 -11.96 4.04 -2.46
N MET A 45 -13.07 3.33 -2.62
CA MET A 45 -14.32 3.62 -1.91
C MET A 45 -14.17 3.41 -0.40
N PHE A 46 -13.55 2.32 0.03
CA PHE A 46 -13.29 2.05 1.45
C PHE A 46 -12.35 3.10 2.06
N ASN A 47 -11.31 3.50 1.36
CA ASN A 47 -10.38 4.54 1.83
C ASN A 47 -11.05 5.92 1.92
N SER A 48 -12.00 6.24 1.02
CA SER A 48 -12.68 7.54 0.97
C SER A 48 -13.88 7.64 1.92
N TYR A 49 -14.67 6.58 2.02
CA TYR A 49 -15.96 6.60 2.74
C TYR A 49 -15.99 5.70 3.98
N GLY A 50 -14.91 4.95 4.22
CA GLY A 50 -14.86 3.91 5.24
C GLY A 50 -15.59 2.62 4.81
N PHE A 51 -15.36 1.55 5.56
CA PHE A 51 -16.06 0.29 5.32
C PHE A 51 -17.58 0.45 5.49
N HIS A 52 -18.03 1.01 6.61
CA HIS A 52 -19.46 1.16 6.89
C HIS A 52 -20.17 2.14 5.95
N GLY A 53 -19.47 3.19 5.48
CA GLY A 53 -19.98 4.16 4.53
C GLY A 53 -20.08 3.68 3.08
N THR A 54 -19.57 2.48 2.78
CA THR A 54 -19.59 1.86 1.44
C THR A 54 -20.56 0.68 1.43
N SER A 55 -21.45 0.60 0.42
CA SER A 55 -22.32 -0.55 0.22
C SER A 55 -22.02 -1.32 -1.07
N MET A 56 -22.39 -2.61 -1.11
CA MET A 56 -22.26 -3.43 -2.32
C MET A 56 -23.08 -2.86 -3.50
N SER A 57 -24.19 -2.20 -3.21
CA SER A 57 -25.01 -1.53 -4.24
C SER A 57 -24.30 -0.32 -4.85
N GLN A 58 -23.62 0.49 -4.04
CA GLN A 58 -22.79 1.60 -4.54
C GLN A 58 -21.62 1.09 -5.37
N LEU A 59 -20.97 -0.01 -4.97
CA LEU A 59 -19.91 -0.64 -5.75
C LEU A 59 -20.42 -1.12 -7.11
N THR A 60 -21.57 -1.79 -7.17
CA THR A 60 -22.16 -2.22 -8.45
C THR A 60 -22.50 -1.04 -9.35
N GLN A 61 -23.02 0.05 -8.79
CA GLN A 61 -23.34 1.27 -9.52
C GLN A 61 -22.08 1.94 -10.08
N GLU A 62 -21.02 2.05 -9.27
CA GLU A 62 -19.74 2.65 -9.66
C GLU A 62 -19.07 1.85 -10.78
N LEU A 63 -19.10 0.53 -10.69
CA LEU A 63 -18.52 -0.39 -11.67
C LEU A 63 -19.40 -0.59 -12.92
N GLY A 64 -20.66 -0.18 -12.88
CA GLY A 64 -21.62 -0.45 -13.96
C GLY A 64 -22.00 -1.94 -14.04
N LEU A 65 -22.02 -2.65 -12.91
CA LEU A 65 -22.29 -4.08 -12.82
C LEU A 65 -23.69 -4.40 -12.31
N THR A 66 -24.15 -5.61 -12.62
CA THR A 66 -25.26 -6.23 -11.89
C THR A 66 -24.77 -6.80 -10.56
N LYS A 67 -25.67 -6.93 -9.58
CA LYS A 67 -25.33 -7.57 -8.30
C LYS A 67 -24.78 -8.98 -8.51
N GLY A 68 -25.39 -9.80 -9.38
CA GLY A 68 -24.90 -11.15 -9.68
C GLY A 68 -23.46 -11.18 -10.21
N ALA A 69 -23.09 -10.20 -11.05
CA ALA A 69 -21.73 -10.11 -11.56
C ALA A 69 -20.71 -9.76 -10.45
N LEU A 70 -21.07 -8.95 -9.47
CA LEU A 70 -20.20 -8.63 -8.33
C LEU A 70 -20.04 -9.85 -7.42
N TYR A 71 -21.14 -10.55 -7.09
CA TYR A 71 -21.14 -11.72 -6.23
C TYR A 71 -20.46 -12.95 -6.85
N TYR A 72 -20.13 -12.92 -8.14
CA TYR A 72 -19.25 -13.92 -8.76
C TYR A 72 -17.79 -13.82 -8.26
N TYR A 73 -17.35 -12.63 -7.83
CA TYR A 73 -15.97 -12.39 -7.36
C TYR A 73 -15.82 -12.43 -5.85
N VAL A 74 -16.87 -12.07 -5.12
CA VAL A 74 -16.86 -11.93 -3.66
C VAL A 74 -18.18 -12.39 -3.06
N GLU A 75 -18.12 -13.00 -1.88
CA GLU A 75 -19.31 -13.50 -1.20
C GLU A 75 -20.14 -12.37 -0.58
N ASP A 76 -19.45 -11.44 0.06
CA ASP A 76 -20.04 -10.26 0.71
C ASP A 76 -19.01 -9.11 0.82
N LYS A 77 -19.38 -8.07 1.56
CA LYS A 77 -18.51 -6.91 1.77
C LYS A 77 -17.32 -7.22 2.67
N SER A 78 -17.46 -8.13 3.61
CA SER A 78 -16.39 -8.56 4.52
C SER A 78 -15.37 -9.43 3.78
N ASP A 79 -15.82 -10.34 2.92
CA ASP A 79 -14.95 -11.11 2.02
C ASP A 79 -14.16 -10.19 1.07
N LEU A 80 -14.82 -9.16 0.51
CA LEU A 80 -14.14 -8.15 -0.31
C LEU A 80 -13.04 -7.43 0.48
N LEU A 81 -13.32 -7.03 1.71
CA LEU A 81 -12.34 -6.41 2.60
C LEU A 81 -11.17 -7.36 2.90
N TYR A 82 -11.46 -8.60 3.22
CA TYR A 82 -10.44 -9.63 3.47
C TYR A 82 -9.52 -9.82 2.26
N LYS A 83 -10.11 -9.99 1.06
CA LYS A 83 -9.35 -10.13 -0.20
C LYS A 83 -8.48 -8.91 -0.50
N LEU A 84 -8.94 -7.71 -0.18
CA LEU A 84 -8.11 -6.49 -0.28
C LEU A 84 -6.89 -6.55 0.64
N HIS A 85 -7.07 -7.01 1.89
CA HIS A 85 -5.94 -7.18 2.81
C HIS A 85 -4.94 -8.24 2.32
N ILE A 86 -5.42 -9.34 1.73
CA ILE A 86 -4.54 -10.36 1.17
C ILE A 86 -3.73 -9.79 -0.01
N LYS A 87 -4.37 -9.09 -0.94
CA LYS A 87 -3.67 -8.44 -2.07
C LYS A 87 -2.63 -7.42 -1.60
N SER A 88 -2.96 -6.63 -0.59
CA SER A 88 -2.02 -5.67 0.01
C SER A 88 -0.81 -6.39 0.66
N ALA A 89 -1.04 -7.48 1.38
CA ALA A 89 0.04 -8.27 1.96
C ALA A 89 0.93 -8.92 0.87
N GLU A 90 0.35 -9.38 -0.23
CA GLU A 90 1.09 -9.92 -1.37
C GLU A 90 1.92 -8.84 -2.08
N ALA A 91 1.37 -7.63 -2.29
CA ALA A 91 2.12 -6.50 -2.84
C ALA A 91 3.30 -6.11 -1.95
N THR A 92 3.09 -6.05 -0.63
CA THR A 92 4.15 -5.81 0.34
C THR A 92 5.22 -6.92 0.30
N ARG A 93 4.81 -8.18 0.13
CA ARG A 93 5.74 -9.31 -0.01
C ARG A 93 6.59 -9.18 -1.28
N ARG A 94 5.98 -8.83 -2.42
CA ARG A 94 6.73 -8.60 -3.68
C ARG A 94 7.74 -7.46 -3.53
N ALA A 95 7.37 -6.36 -2.90
CA ALA A 95 8.27 -5.25 -2.62
C ALA A 95 9.46 -5.67 -1.74
N TYR A 96 9.19 -6.46 -0.70
CA TYR A 96 10.23 -7.03 0.15
C TYR A 96 11.20 -7.94 -0.64
N GLU A 97 10.67 -8.85 -1.44
CA GLU A 97 11.47 -9.78 -2.23
C GLU A 97 12.34 -9.05 -3.27
N ALA A 98 11.79 -8.04 -3.94
CA ALA A 98 12.53 -7.20 -4.87
C ALA A 98 13.69 -6.47 -4.18
N GLY A 99 13.45 -5.80 -3.06
CA GLY A 99 14.50 -5.10 -2.33
C GLY A 99 15.59 -6.03 -1.78
N VAL A 100 15.22 -7.23 -1.33
CA VAL A 100 16.21 -8.24 -0.90
C VAL A 100 17.05 -8.75 -2.06
N ALA A 101 16.47 -8.93 -3.24
CA ALA A 101 17.17 -9.44 -4.42
C ALA A 101 18.20 -8.44 -4.98
N GLU A 102 17.94 -7.14 -4.88
CA GLU A 102 18.80 -6.08 -5.39
C GLU A 102 19.99 -5.75 -4.47
N GLY A 103 19.81 -5.89 -3.14
CA GLY A 103 20.81 -5.50 -2.16
C GLY A 103 21.85 -6.57 -1.85
N ARG A 104 23.10 -6.15 -1.61
CA ARG A 104 24.23 -7.00 -1.14
C ARG A 104 24.40 -6.93 0.37
N THR A 105 24.30 -5.72 0.94
CA THR A 105 24.37 -5.47 2.39
C THR A 105 22.97 -5.42 2.99
N GLY A 106 22.87 -5.51 4.34
CA GLY A 106 21.60 -5.33 5.01
C GLY A 106 21.00 -3.94 4.78
N TYR A 107 21.85 -2.89 4.73
CA TYR A 107 21.41 -1.53 4.40
C TYR A 107 20.79 -1.45 2.99
N GLU A 108 21.49 -1.95 1.96
CA GLU A 108 20.98 -1.91 0.57
C GLU A 108 19.66 -2.67 0.44
N ARG A 109 19.51 -3.80 1.12
CA ARG A 109 18.26 -4.58 1.12
C ARG A 109 17.11 -3.81 1.76
N VAL A 110 17.34 -3.22 2.93
CA VAL A 110 16.29 -2.42 3.62
C VAL A 110 15.94 -1.19 2.79
N HIS A 111 16.92 -0.49 2.21
CA HIS A 111 16.70 0.64 1.31
C HIS A 111 15.83 0.23 0.11
N GLY A 112 16.18 -0.86 -0.57
CA GLY A 112 15.40 -1.40 -1.68
C GLY A 112 13.97 -1.79 -1.27
N ILE A 113 13.79 -2.42 -0.10
CA ILE A 113 12.46 -2.76 0.43
C ILE A 113 11.61 -1.49 0.62
N VAL A 114 12.17 -0.45 1.26
CA VAL A 114 11.47 0.83 1.46
C VAL A 114 11.08 1.45 0.13
N ARG A 115 12.03 1.52 -0.81
CA ARG A 115 11.82 2.08 -2.15
C ARG A 115 10.70 1.35 -2.89
N HIS A 116 10.78 0.03 -3.03
CA HIS A 116 9.77 -0.76 -3.74
C HIS A 116 8.40 -0.69 -3.09
N TYR A 117 8.35 -0.68 -1.75
CA TYR A 117 7.09 -0.53 -1.04
C TYR A 117 6.45 0.83 -1.31
N VAL A 118 7.20 1.93 -1.18
CA VAL A 118 6.68 3.28 -1.41
C VAL A 118 6.26 3.46 -2.87
N ALA A 119 7.04 2.96 -3.84
CA ALA A 119 6.67 2.98 -5.26
C ALA A 119 5.34 2.24 -5.50
N ALA A 120 5.16 1.05 -4.93
CA ALA A 120 3.93 0.27 -5.07
C ALA A 120 2.71 1.00 -4.46
N VAL A 121 2.87 1.57 -3.26
CA VAL A 121 1.81 2.31 -2.55
C VAL A 121 1.36 3.54 -3.32
N THR A 122 2.28 4.25 -3.93
CA THR A 122 2.03 5.52 -4.62
C THR A 122 1.56 5.34 -6.06
N ALA A 123 2.08 4.32 -6.77
CA ALA A 123 1.63 3.98 -8.12
C ALA A 123 0.25 3.32 -8.13
N TYR A 124 -0.02 2.49 -7.14
CA TYR A 124 -1.27 1.73 -7.01
C TYR A 124 -1.83 1.88 -5.60
N PRO A 125 -2.52 2.99 -5.27
CA PRO A 125 -3.08 3.25 -3.93
C PRO A 125 -4.00 2.13 -3.40
N THR A 126 -4.41 1.24 -4.29
CA THR A 126 -5.25 0.08 -4.02
C THR A 126 -4.48 -1.13 -3.51
N GLU A 127 -3.18 -1.20 -3.80
CA GLU A 127 -2.33 -2.31 -3.34
C GLU A 127 -1.93 -2.17 -1.86
N THR A 128 -2.13 -0.99 -1.28
CA THR A 128 -1.85 -0.74 0.14
C THR A 128 -3.07 -0.26 0.87
N PHE A 129 -3.93 -1.20 1.13
CA PHE A 129 -5.12 -0.95 1.92
C PHE A 129 -4.78 -0.99 3.42
N ILE A 130 -4.95 0.15 4.12
CA ILE A 130 -4.60 0.31 5.54
C ILE A 130 -5.86 0.52 6.40
N LEU A 131 -7.02 0.16 5.91
CA LEU A 131 -8.20 0.24 6.74
C LEU A 131 -8.10 -0.81 7.86
N VAL A 132 -8.07 -0.35 9.09
CA VAL A 132 -8.14 -1.19 10.28
C VAL A 132 -9.54 -1.02 10.86
N GLU A 133 -10.49 -1.77 10.30
CA GLU A 133 -11.81 -1.89 10.92
C GLU A 133 -11.77 -3.07 11.90
N LYS A 134 -12.16 -2.79 13.13
CA LYS A 134 -12.33 -3.83 14.15
C LYS A 134 -13.69 -4.49 13.96
N ASP A 135 -13.76 -5.77 14.24
CA ASP A 135 -15.01 -6.55 14.33
C ASP A 135 -15.80 -6.72 13.01
N VAL A 136 -15.15 -6.46 11.87
CA VAL A 136 -15.75 -6.63 10.54
C VAL A 136 -15.44 -7.97 9.92
N LEU A 137 -14.24 -8.48 10.17
CA LEU A 137 -13.77 -9.78 9.68
C LEU A 137 -14.03 -10.86 10.72
N ASN A 138 -14.26 -12.08 10.27
CA ASN A 138 -14.36 -13.20 11.18
C ASN A 138 -13.00 -13.50 11.87
N PRO A 139 -12.98 -14.28 12.98
CA PRO A 139 -11.75 -14.54 13.74
C PRO A 139 -10.65 -15.21 12.91
N GLU A 140 -10.99 -16.08 11.97
CA GLU A 140 -10.03 -16.78 11.10
C GLU A 140 -9.36 -15.82 10.11
N GLN A 141 -10.13 -14.99 9.43
CA GLN A 141 -9.65 -13.95 8.51
C GLN A 141 -8.77 -12.95 9.24
N THR A 142 -9.19 -12.53 10.43
CA THR A 142 -8.40 -11.63 11.28
C THR A 142 -7.07 -12.25 11.66
N ALA A 143 -7.06 -13.52 12.11
CA ALA A 143 -5.85 -14.23 12.48
C ALA A 143 -4.88 -14.39 11.28
N ASP A 144 -5.39 -14.68 10.08
CA ASP A 144 -4.56 -14.78 8.88
C ASP A 144 -3.88 -13.44 8.54
N ILE A 145 -4.64 -12.33 8.55
CA ILE A 145 -4.08 -10.99 8.30
C ILE A 145 -3.01 -10.64 9.33
N VAL A 146 -3.29 -10.87 10.62
CA VAL A 146 -2.33 -10.60 11.69
C VAL A 146 -1.05 -11.44 11.51
N LYS A 147 -1.19 -12.72 11.17
CA LYS A 147 -0.06 -13.62 10.90
C LYS A 147 0.80 -13.12 9.74
N ARG A 148 0.20 -12.72 8.61
CA ARG A 148 0.92 -12.19 7.43
C ARG A 148 1.66 -10.90 7.76
N ARG A 149 1.00 -9.95 8.43
CA ARG A 149 1.64 -8.69 8.87
C ARG A 149 2.80 -8.95 9.83
N LYS A 150 2.62 -9.87 10.78
CA LYS A 150 3.67 -10.25 11.71
C LYS A 150 4.87 -10.87 11.01
N GLN A 151 4.64 -11.72 10.01
CA GLN A 151 5.73 -12.30 9.22
C GLN A 151 6.53 -11.23 8.48
N LEU A 152 5.85 -10.30 7.79
CA LEU A 152 6.52 -9.20 7.08
C LEU A 152 7.32 -8.31 8.04
N GLU A 153 6.79 -8.01 9.23
CA GLU A 153 7.51 -7.27 10.28
C GLU A 153 8.79 -8.01 10.71
N LEU A 154 8.70 -9.32 10.96
CA LEU A 154 9.83 -10.15 11.37
C LEU A 154 10.88 -10.24 10.26
N ASP A 155 10.47 -10.37 9.00
CA ASP A 155 11.35 -10.43 7.85
C ASP A 155 12.13 -9.13 7.66
N LEU A 156 11.48 -7.97 7.76
CA LEU A 156 12.15 -6.66 7.70
C LEU A 156 13.11 -6.48 8.88
N ARG A 157 12.69 -6.82 10.09
CA ARG A 157 13.55 -6.82 11.28
C ARG A 157 14.79 -7.68 11.07
N GLY A 158 14.65 -8.85 10.44
CA GLY A 158 15.76 -9.73 10.09
C GLY A 158 16.76 -9.07 9.15
N GLN A 159 16.33 -8.28 8.17
CA GLN A 159 17.25 -7.56 7.27
C GLN A 159 17.98 -6.42 8.01
N ILE A 160 17.29 -5.68 8.88
CA ILE A 160 17.92 -4.64 9.72
C ILE A 160 19.01 -5.29 10.60
N LYS A 161 18.70 -6.43 11.23
CA LYS A 161 19.68 -7.16 12.04
C LYS A 161 20.91 -7.56 11.21
N LYS A 162 20.71 -8.06 10.00
CA LYS A 162 21.82 -8.39 9.08
C LYS A 162 22.66 -7.16 8.76
N GLY A 163 22.05 -5.98 8.58
CA GLY A 163 22.78 -4.74 8.34
C GLY A 163 23.59 -4.28 9.56
N ILE A 164 23.11 -4.52 10.77
CA ILE A 164 23.90 -4.30 11.99
C ILE A 164 25.08 -5.28 12.07
N ASP A 165 24.81 -6.56 11.78
CA ASP A 165 25.82 -7.63 11.84
C ASP A 165 26.92 -7.44 10.76
N ASP A 166 26.58 -6.95 9.56
CA ASP A 166 27.52 -6.67 8.47
C ASP A 166 28.14 -5.25 8.54
N GLY A 167 27.76 -4.44 9.52
CA GLY A 167 28.29 -3.10 9.74
C GLY A 167 27.76 -2.02 8.81
N SER A 168 26.75 -2.30 7.98
CA SER A 168 26.13 -1.33 7.06
C SER A 168 25.02 -0.48 7.73
N ILE A 169 24.49 -0.94 8.86
CA ILE A 169 23.52 -0.23 9.69
C ILE A 169 24.15 0.02 11.08
N VAL A 170 23.92 1.21 11.64
CA VAL A 170 24.39 1.54 13.00
C VAL A 170 23.79 0.60 14.04
N PRO A 171 24.48 0.34 15.16
CA PRO A 171 23.90 -0.39 16.28
C PRO A 171 22.62 0.31 16.78
N CYS A 172 21.48 -0.34 16.65
CA CYS A 172 20.17 0.16 17.10
C CYS A 172 19.27 -1.02 17.50
N ASP A 173 18.12 -0.73 18.12
CA ASP A 173 17.09 -1.74 18.32
C ASP A 173 16.39 -2.07 16.99
N PRO A 174 16.53 -3.30 16.44
CA PRO A 174 15.95 -3.65 15.13
C PRO A 174 14.41 -3.60 15.12
N LYS A 175 13.78 -3.83 16.27
CA LYS A 175 12.32 -3.77 16.41
C LYS A 175 11.83 -2.32 16.31
N LEU A 176 12.49 -1.41 17.03
CA LEU A 176 12.15 0.01 17.01
C LEU A 176 12.37 0.59 15.60
N ALA A 177 13.52 0.31 14.97
CA ALA A 177 13.81 0.73 13.62
C ALA A 177 12.75 0.21 12.62
N THR A 178 12.34 -1.07 12.74
CA THR A 178 11.25 -1.63 11.92
C THR A 178 9.95 -0.83 12.07
N PHE A 179 9.53 -0.50 13.28
CA PHE A 179 8.27 0.23 13.47
C PHE A 179 8.33 1.67 12.98
N ILE A 180 9.48 2.34 13.09
CA ILE A 180 9.68 3.69 12.53
C ILE A 180 9.55 3.64 11.00
N LEU A 181 10.26 2.72 10.35
CA LEU A 181 10.21 2.56 8.88
C LEU A 181 8.80 2.22 8.40
N VAL A 182 8.17 1.21 9.00
CA VAL A 182 6.81 0.79 8.64
C VAL A 182 5.80 1.91 8.85
N GLY A 183 5.89 2.64 9.97
CA GLY A 183 5.01 3.77 10.24
C GLY A 183 5.12 4.88 9.21
N ALA A 184 6.35 5.27 8.86
CA ALA A 184 6.60 6.28 7.83
C ALA A 184 6.13 5.84 6.45
N MET A 185 6.48 4.62 6.02
CA MET A 185 6.05 4.06 4.74
C MET A 185 4.52 3.97 4.63
N ALA A 186 3.84 3.48 5.67
CA ALA A 186 2.40 3.32 5.67
C ALA A 186 1.65 4.66 5.59
N TRP A 187 2.21 5.71 6.18
CA TRP A 187 1.58 7.04 6.20
C TRP A 187 1.53 7.72 4.82
N VAL A 188 2.43 7.35 3.89
CA VAL A 188 2.47 7.92 2.52
C VAL A 188 1.12 7.83 1.82
N SER A 189 0.45 6.70 1.93
CA SER A 189 -0.87 6.49 1.32
C SER A 189 -1.97 7.46 1.79
N LYS A 190 -1.72 8.24 2.84
CA LYS A 190 -2.70 9.18 3.40
C LYS A 190 -2.55 10.60 2.88
N TRP A 191 -1.39 10.97 2.39
CA TRP A 191 -1.12 12.35 1.96
C TRP A 191 -0.57 12.46 0.54
N PHE A 192 -0.06 11.38 -0.05
CA PHE A 192 0.47 11.42 -1.41
C PHE A 192 -0.67 11.51 -2.43
N GLU A 193 -0.55 12.49 -3.32
CA GLU A 193 -1.43 12.72 -4.47
C GLU A 193 -0.57 12.73 -5.75
N PRO A 194 -0.75 11.76 -6.67
CA PRO A 194 0.15 11.56 -7.81
C PRO A 194 0.27 12.74 -8.78
N ASP A 195 -0.73 13.62 -8.79
CA ASP A 195 -0.85 14.69 -9.80
C ASP A 195 -0.35 16.06 -9.30
N ARG A 196 0.32 16.11 -8.12
CA ARG A 196 0.79 17.39 -7.56
C ARG A 196 2.27 17.61 -7.76
N ASP A 197 3.12 17.16 -6.82
CA ASP A 197 4.48 17.64 -6.70
C ASP A 197 5.54 16.60 -7.09
N TRP A 198 5.23 15.31 -6.94
CA TRP A 198 6.17 14.20 -7.15
C TRP A 198 5.56 13.04 -7.92
N THR A 199 6.37 12.41 -8.77
CA THR A 199 6.03 11.10 -9.33
C THR A 199 6.18 10.00 -8.28
N PRO A 200 5.50 8.83 -8.45
CA PRO A 200 5.69 7.68 -7.57
C PRO A 200 7.15 7.26 -7.36
N ASP A 201 7.97 7.29 -8.41
CA ASP A 201 9.40 6.96 -8.31
C ASP A 201 10.18 8.01 -7.54
N GLN A 202 9.94 9.30 -7.79
CA GLN A 202 10.62 10.39 -7.06
C GLN A 202 10.35 10.33 -5.56
N ILE A 203 9.10 10.11 -5.14
CA ILE A 203 8.78 10.01 -3.72
C ILE A 203 9.34 8.72 -3.11
N ALA A 204 9.38 7.61 -3.86
CA ALA A 204 9.96 6.36 -3.41
C ALA A 204 11.46 6.49 -3.15
N ASP A 205 12.19 7.09 -4.07
CA ASP A 205 13.64 7.34 -3.93
C ASP A 205 13.92 8.29 -2.76
N ALA A 206 13.23 9.43 -2.70
CA ALA A 206 13.43 10.43 -1.64
C ALA A 206 13.12 9.86 -0.25
N MET A 207 12.04 9.10 -0.11
CA MET A 207 11.68 8.49 1.18
C MET A 207 12.65 7.38 1.59
N ALA A 208 13.07 6.53 0.65
CA ALA A 208 14.07 5.52 0.95
C ALA A 208 15.36 6.16 1.45
N ASP A 209 15.86 7.17 0.75
CA ASP A 209 17.07 7.90 1.14
C ASP A 209 16.94 8.58 2.52
N MET A 210 15.84 9.30 2.75
CA MET A 210 15.61 10.00 4.01
C MET A 210 15.50 9.05 5.19
N LEU A 211 14.70 8.00 5.06
CA LEU A 211 14.48 7.04 6.13
C LEU A 211 15.75 6.25 6.45
N MET A 212 16.47 5.83 5.41
CA MET A 212 17.67 5.02 5.61
C MET A 212 18.86 5.81 6.15
N ARG A 213 18.94 7.12 5.93
CA ARG A 213 19.96 7.98 6.57
C ARG A 213 19.94 7.92 8.08
N SER A 214 18.78 7.70 8.68
CA SER A 214 18.65 7.63 10.14
C SER A 214 19.32 6.41 10.77
N ILE A 215 19.63 5.39 9.98
CA ILE A 215 20.22 4.13 10.43
C ILE A 215 21.49 3.72 9.64
N ALA A 216 21.97 4.55 8.72
CA ALA A 216 23.18 4.30 7.95
C ALA A 216 24.43 4.34 8.83
N ALA A 217 25.31 3.34 8.73
CA ALA A 217 26.59 3.34 9.45
C ALA A 217 27.58 4.40 8.92
N THR A 218 27.49 4.69 7.62
CA THR A 218 28.22 5.81 7.01
C THR A 218 27.18 6.77 6.45
N PRO A 219 27.19 8.07 6.83
CA PRO A 219 26.32 9.05 6.20
C PRO A 219 26.64 9.04 4.70
N SER A 220 25.74 8.53 3.88
CA SER A 220 25.89 8.66 2.44
C SER A 220 25.73 10.15 2.11
N ASP A 221 26.67 10.74 1.39
CA ASP A 221 26.55 12.04 0.73
C ASP A 221 25.51 12.01 -0.41
N VAL A 222 24.47 11.18 -0.29
CA VAL A 222 23.37 11.16 -1.22
C VAL A 222 22.63 12.48 -1.07
N LEU A 223 23.06 13.41 -1.88
CA LEU A 223 22.38 14.68 -2.11
C LEU A 223 20.93 14.36 -2.42
N ILE A 224 20.02 15.03 -1.73
CA ILE A 224 18.66 15.25 -2.21
C ILE A 224 18.82 16.17 -3.43
N SER A 225 19.42 15.62 -4.49
CA SER A 225 19.52 16.28 -5.76
C SER A 225 18.16 16.13 -6.41
N ASP A 226 17.53 17.24 -6.67
CA ASP A 226 16.41 17.46 -7.56
C ASP A 226 14.98 17.45 -6.99
N VAL A 227 14.70 17.02 -5.75
CA VAL A 227 13.36 17.19 -5.18
C VAL A 227 13.10 18.63 -4.72
N ALA A 228 14.15 19.42 -4.53
CA ALA A 228 14.05 20.83 -4.09
C ALA A 228 14.04 21.84 -5.24
N LYS A 229 13.96 21.40 -6.49
CA LYS A 229 13.97 22.29 -7.68
C LYS A 229 12.68 22.24 -8.51
N ALA A 230 11.58 21.73 -7.93
CA ALA A 230 10.25 21.81 -8.55
C ALA A 230 9.39 22.84 -7.83
#